data_2c751a18d1f818360f1e63e80a08cbac
#
_entry.id   2c751a18d1f818360f1e63e80a08cbac
#
_cell.length_a   1.000
_cell.length_b   1.000
_cell.length_c   1.000
_cell.angle_alpha   90.00
_cell.angle_beta   90.00
_cell.angle_gamma   90.00
#
_symmetry.space_group_name_H-M   'P 1'
#
loop_
_entity.id
_entity.type
_entity.pdbx_description
1 polymer ?
#
loop_
_entity_poly.entity_id
_entity_poly.type
_entity_poly.pdbx_seq_one_letter_code
_entity_poly.pdbx_strand_id
1 'polypeptide(L)'
;MADIPLYPLRFRPILRQLIWGGRRLGTVLHKPIGPADDYAESWELSDYRDAVSVVCEGPLEGTSLRELVKHRGLELLGTRHAGAGQFPLLVKFIDACLNLSVQVHPDDEKGKRLAGDNGKSETWVIVDAEPGSQIYSGLKPGVTPRQFGEAITAGTVEPLLHRFSPRPGDCIMIEAGTVHAIGAGVLLAEIQQMSDATFRIYDWGRVGADGKPRELHVAQALESTDFALGPVNPLVPAPQRDASGNVREKLSRSAYFALERWLLARPAVLGGDDRFTILMGLEGRAEVRHNNQETILDFGQTLLLPAALGRCEVVPRDKAVVLTCVTP
;
A
#
# COMPACT_ATOMS: atom_id res chain seq x y z
N MET A 1 22.67 -17.31 -9.92
CA MET A 1 21.79 -16.60 -8.93
C MET A 1 21.93 -17.18 -7.51
N ALA A 2 22.09 -18.50 -7.35
CA ALA A 2 22.23 -19.15 -6.02
C ALA A 2 23.44 -18.65 -5.21
N ASP A 3 24.55 -18.30 -5.85
CA ASP A 3 25.81 -17.94 -5.19
C ASP A 3 25.95 -16.44 -4.84
N ILE A 4 24.99 -15.60 -5.24
CA ILE A 4 25.02 -14.17 -4.93
C ILE A 4 24.35 -13.95 -3.56
N PRO A 5 25.06 -13.44 -2.53
CA PRO A 5 24.44 -13.14 -1.25
C PRO A 5 23.27 -12.14 -1.41
N LEU A 6 22.19 -12.36 -0.66
CA LEU A 6 21.10 -11.39 -0.59
C LEU A 6 21.56 -10.14 0.18
N TYR A 7 20.97 -9.02 -0.15
CA TYR A 7 21.21 -7.70 0.43
C TYR A 7 19.89 -6.93 0.49
N PRO A 8 19.79 -5.76 1.13
CA PRO A 8 18.58 -4.94 1.06
C PRO A 8 18.26 -4.58 -0.39
N LEU A 9 17.13 -5.08 -0.89
CA LEU A 9 16.76 -5.00 -2.32
C LEU A 9 15.94 -3.74 -2.60
N ARG A 10 16.35 -2.99 -3.62
CA ARG A 10 15.58 -1.91 -4.21
C ARG A 10 15.04 -2.34 -5.56
N PHE A 11 13.78 -2.01 -5.80
CA PHE A 11 13.12 -2.30 -7.08
C PHE A 11 12.84 -1.02 -7.85
N ARG A 12 12.83 -1.14 -9.18
CA ARG A 12 12.39 -0.04 -10.04
C ARG A 12 10.89 0.15 -9.88
N PRO A 13 10.42 1.37 -9.54
CA PRO A 13 9.00 1.65 -9.44
C PRO A 13 8.28 1.42 -10.77
N ILE A 14 7.10 0.80 -10.73
CA ILE A 14 6.22 0.66 -11.88
C ILE A 14 5.20 1.80 -11.81
N LEU A 15 5.36 2.79 -12.68
CA LEU A 15 4.52 3.98 -12.70
C LEU A 15 3.24 3.73 -13.51
N ARG A 16 2.10 4.11 -12.96
CA ARG A 16 0.77 3.97 -13.58
C ARG A 16 0.16 5.35 -13.79
N GLN A 17 -0.29 5.59 -15.03
CA GLN A 17 -1.02 6.80 -15.41
C GLN A 17 -2.51 6.49 -15.42
N LEU A 18 -3.29 7.27 -14.69
CA LEU A 18 -4.74 7.12 -14.56
C LEU A 18 -5.40 8.51 -14.52
N ILE A 19 -6.65 8.58 -14.93
CA ILE A 19 -7.42 9.84 -15.08
C ILE A 19 -7.52 10.71 -13.81
N TRP A 20 -7.13 10.18 -12.66
CA TRP A 20 -7.16 10.87 -11.38
C TRP A 20 -5.76 11.15 -10.81
N GLY A 21 -4.71 10.78 -11.52
CA GLY A 21 -3.34 11.01 -11.11
C GLY A 21 -2.90 12.47 -11.22
N GLY A 22 -1.71 12.74 -10.70
CA GLY A 22 -1.08 14.05 -10.68
C GLY A 22 0.43 13.98 -10.89
N ARG A 23 1.15 14.91 -10.27
CA ARG A 23 2.61 15.00 -10.38
C ARG A 23 3.34 14.85 -9.04
N ARG A 24 2.63 14.64 -7.93
CA ARG A 24 3.23 14.63 -6.59
C ARG A 24 4.12 13.40 -6.35
N LEU A 25 3.90 12.30 -7.08
CA LEU A 25 4.86 11.18 -7.10
C LEU A 25 6.27 11.67 -7.48
N GLY A 26 6.39 12.61 -8.44
CA GLY A 26 7.67 13.20 -8.82
C GLY A 26 8.07 14.38 -7.94
N THR A 27 7.18 15.36 -7.75
CA THR A 27 7.51 16.63 -7.08
C THR A 27 7.68 16.50 -5.56
N VAL A 28 7.02 15.52 -4.94
CA VAL A 28 7.08 15.28 -3.49
C VAL A 28 7.91 14.02 -3.16
N LEU A 29 7.63 12.89 -3.82
CA LEU A 29 8.30 11.61 -3.52
C LEU A 29 9.53 11.34 -4.39
N HIS A 30 9.90 12.28 -5.26
CA HIS A 30 11.07 12.20 -6.15
C HIS A 30 11.11 10.94 -7.04
N LYS A 31 9.93 10.42 -7.41
CA LYS A 31 9.85 9.30 -8.36
C LYS A 31 10.27 9.75 -9.76
N PRO A 32 10.87 8.86 -10.55
CA PRO A 32 11.33 9.16 -11.91
C PRO A 32 10.15 9.22 -12.91
N ILE A 33 9.19 10.14 -12.67
CA ILE A 33 8.05 10.36 -13.56
C ILE A 33 8.47 11.07 -14.85
N GLY A 34 7.75 10.81 -15.94
CA GLY A 34 7.91 11.50 -17.20
C GLY A 34 7.17 12.85 -17.26
N PRO A 35 6.95 13.41 -18.48
CA PRO A 35 6.33 14.71 -18.67
C PRO A 35 4.80 14.74 -18.49
N ALA A 36 4.12 13.61 -18.51
CA ALA A 36 2.66 13.54 -18.36
C ALA A 36 2.20 14.03 -16.98
N ASP A 37 0.93 14.46 -16.88
CA ASP A 37 0.37 15.09 -15.70
C ASP A 37 -0.55 14.15 -14.88
N ASP A 38 -0.62 12.87 -15.22
CA ASP A 38 -1.59 11.90 -14.72
C ASP A 38 -0.95 10.67 -14.04
N TYR A 39 0.24 10.82 -13.47
CA TYR A 39 0.87 9.74 -12.69
C TYR A 39 0.14 9.53 -11.38
N ALA A 40 -0.58 8.42 -11.31
CA ALA A 40 -1.49 8.10 -10.22
C ALA A 40 -0.89 7.18 -9.16
N GLU A 41 -0.18 6.15 -9.60
CA GLU A 41 0.37 5.14 -8.71
C GLU A 41 1.84 4.85 -9.05
N SER A 42 2.63 4.60 -8.01
CA SER A 42 3.98 4.07 -8.06
C SER A 42 3.99 2.74 -7.33
N TRP A 43 4.00 1.62 -8.07
CA TRP A 43 4.07 0.29 -7.49
C TRP A 43 5.51 -0.01 -7.13
N GLU A 44 5.78 -0.09 -5.85
CA GLU A 44 7.12 -0.25 -5.28
C GLU A 44 7.55 -1.71 -5.22
N LEU A 45 6.62 -2.59 -4.83
CA LEU A 45 6.78 -4.03 -4.79
C LEU A 45 5.54 -4.68 -5.39
N SER A 46 5.72 -5.39 -6.48
CA SER A 46 4.65 -6.07 -7.20
C SER A 46 5.13 -7.38 -7.80
N ASP A 47 4.35 -8.42 -7.64
CA ASP A 47 4.44 -9.68 -8.38
C ASP A 47 3.10 -10.00 -9.05
N TYR A 48 2.42 -8.95 -9.53
CA TYR A 48 1.07 -9.06 -10.06
C TYR A 48 1.08 -9.21 -11.59
N ARG A 49 0.60 -10.35 -12.09
CA ARG A 49 0.46 -10.64 -13.55
C ARG A 49 1.73 -10.24 -14.32
N ASP A 50 1.63 -9.27 -15.24
CA ASP A 50 2.75 -8.77 -16.05
C ASP A 50 3.48 -7.60 -15.38
N ALA A 51 2.91 -7.01 -14.33
CA ALA A 51 3.52 -5.92 -13.57
C ALA A 51 4.40 -6.45 -12.44
N VAL A 52 5.56 -6.99 -12.79
CA VAL A 52 6.51 -7.59 -11.85
C VAL A 52 7.66 -6.64 -11.60
N SER A 53 7.93 -6.35 -10.33
CA SER A 53 9.05 -5.51 -9.90
C SER A 53 10.39 -6.14 -10.24
N VAL A 54 11.35 -5.32 -10.69
CA VAL A 54 12.71 -5.73 -11.09
C VAL A 54 13.72 -5.01 -10.21
N VAL A 55 14.69 -5.74 -9.66
CA VAL A 55 15.79 -5.17 -8.89
C VAL A 55 16.54 -4.15 -9.74
N CYS A 56 16.79 -2.95 -9.21
CA CYS A 56 17.37 -1.85 -9.98
C CYS A 56 18.80 -1.48 -9.59
N GLU A 57 19.41 -2.17 -8.63
CA GLU A 57 20.79 -1.91 -8.21
C GLU A 57 21.44 -3.15 -7.58
N GLY A 58 22.76 -3.21 -7.60
CA GLY A 58 23.57 -4.24 -6.95
C GLY A 58 23.69 -5.53 -7.76
N PRO A 59 24.27 -6.60 -7.17
CA PRO A 59 24.61 -7.83 -7.87
C PRO A 59 23.42 -8.61 -8.49
N LEU A 60 22.19 -8.34 -8.02
CA LEU A 60 20.96 -8.95 -8.55
C LEU A 60 20.18 -8.00 -9.47
N GLU A 61 20.79 -6.88 -9.92
CA GLU A 61 20.15 -5.96 -10.86
C GLU A 61 19.62 -6.70 -12.10
N GLY A 62 18.41 -6.34 -12.53
CA GLY A 62 17.71 -6.99 -13.64
C GLY A 62 16.93 -8.24 -13.27
N THR A 63 17.08 -8.79 -12.07
CA THR A 63 16.32 -9.96 -11.60
C THR A 63 14.92 -9.52 -11.15
N SER A 64 13.89 -10.22 -11.59
CA SER A 64 12.52 -9.93 -11.18
C SER A 64 12.22 -10.49 -9.78
N LEU A 65 11.27 -9.85 -9.07
CA LEU A 65 10.77 -10.33 -7.79
C LEU A 65 10.21 -11.75 -7.90
N ARG A 66 9.54 -12.07 -9.01
CA ARG A 66 9.01 -13.41 -9.30
C ARG A 66 10.12 -14.47 -9.41
N GLU A 67 11.22 -14.15 -10.09
CA GLU A 67 12.38 -15.06 -10.17
C GLU A 67 13.02 -15.26 -8.80
N LEU A 68 13.11 -14.22 -7.99
CA LEU A 68 13.61 -14.32 -6.61
C LEU A 68 12.72 -15.22 -5.76
N VAL A 69 11.39 -15.04 -5.82
CA VAL A 69 10.43 -15.92 -5.13
C VAL A 69 10.58 -17.36 -5.60
N LYS A 70 10.64 -17.58 -6.90
CA LYS A 70 10.72 -18.93 -7.50
C LYS A 70 12.00 -19.66 -7.12
N HIS A 71 13.15 -18.99 -7.15
CA HIS A 71 14.46 -19.66 -7.02
C HIS A 71 15.07 -19.51 -5.62
N ARG A 72 14.64 -18.53 -4.84
CA ARG A 72 15.18 -18.20 -3.51
C ARG A 72 14.06 -17.88 -2.50
N GLY A 73 12.88 -18.45 -2.69
CA GLY A 73 11.69 -18.10 -1.90
C GLY A 73 11.90 -18.26 -0.40
N LEU A 74 12.54 -19.31 0.06
CA LEU A 74 12.82 -19.53 1.49
C LEU A 74 13.74 -18.43 2.06
N GLU A 75 14.80 -18.08 1.35
CA GLU A 75 15.75 -17.05 1.78
C GLU A 75 15.14 -15.65 1.71
N LEU A 76 14.27 -15.41 0.72
CA LEU A 76 13.61 -14.12 0.52
C LEU A 76 12.47 -13.90 1.53
N LEU A 77 11.57 -14.90 1.64
CA LEU A 77 10.29 -14.76 2.34
C LEU A 77 10.32 -15.32 3.77
N GLY A 78 11.24 -16.24 4.07
CA GLY A 78 11.29 -17.00 5.33
C GLY A 78 10.42 -18.25 5.32
N THR A 79 10.49 -19.00 6.42
CA THR A 79 9.82 -20.32 6.54
C THR A 79 8.30 -20.25 6.52
N ARG A 80 7.71 -19.14 6.96
CA ARG A 80 6.25 -18.93 6.96
C ARG A 80 5.63 -18.94 5.57
N HIS A 81 6.41 -18.57 4.56
CA HIS A 81 6.01 -18.55 3.15
C HIS A 81 6.74 -19.64 2.34
N ALA A 82 7.24 -20.68 2.99
CA ALA A 82 7.87 -21.80 2.29
C ALA A 82 6.91 -22.40 1.25
N GLY A 83 7.34 -22.43 -0.01
CA GLY A 83 6.52 -22.91 -1.12
C GLY A 83 5.53 -21.89 -1.70
N ALA A 84 5.53 -20.62 -1.26
CA ALA A 84 4.75 -19.57 -1.90
C ALA A 84 5.20 -19.42 -3.37
N GLY A 85 4.23 -19.44 -4.29
CA GLY A 85 4.48 -19.27 -5.72
C GLY A 85 4.54 -17.80 -6.16
N GLN A 86 4.22 -16.86 -5.25
CA GLN A 86 4.09 -15.43 -5.52
C GLN A 86 4.45 -14.62 -4.28
N PHE A 87 4.96 -13.40 -4.48
CA PHE A 87 5.14 -12.45 -3.38
C PHE A 87 3.76 -12.02 -2.84
N PRO A 88 3.54 -12.01 -1.51
CA PRO A 88 2.19 -11.93 -0.95
C PRO A 88 1.55 -10.54 -0.96
N LEU A 89 2.34 -9.48 -1.09
CA LEU A 89 1.89 -8.09 -0.89
C LEU A 89 2.17 -7.21 -2.11
N LEU A 90 1.26 -6.30 -2.40
CA LEU A 90 1.46 -5.19 -3.33
C LEU A 90 1.63 -3.90 -2.52
N VAL A 91 2.71 -3.16 -2.78
CA VAL A 91 3.06 -1.93 -2.07
C VAL A 91 3.13 -0.78 -3.07
N LYS A 92 2.46 0.31 -2.74
CA LYS A 92 2.33 1.48 -3.63
C LYS A 92 2.50 2.79 -2.90
N PHE A 93 2.82 3.85 -3.67
CA PHE A 93 2.42 5.21 -3.36
C PHE A 93 1.33 5.65 -4.33
N ILE A 94 0.36 6.42 -3.85
CA ILE A 94 -0.80 6.90 -4.61
C ILE A 94 -0.86 8.42 -4.52
N ASP A 95 -0.95 9.09 -5.67
CA ASP A 95 -1.23 10.52 -5.81
C ASP A 95 -2.65 10.71 -6.35
N ALA A 96 -3.58 11.03 -5.47
CA ALA A 96 -4.96 11.31 -5.80
C ALA A 96 -5.15 12.80 -6.12
N CYS A 97 -4.78 13.23 -7.31
CA CYS A 97 -5.05 14.61 -7.78
C CYS A 97 -6.56 14.88 -7.91
N LEU A 98 -7.33 13.86 -8.33
CA LEU A 98 -8.80 13.86 -8.33
C LEU A 98 -9.30 12.72 -7.45
N ASN A 99 -10.60 12.75 -7.10
CA ASN A 99 -11.21 11.66 -6.36
C ASN A 99 -11.03 10.31 -7.09
N LEU A 100 -10.62 9.27 -6.40
CA LEU A 100 -10.76 7.90 -6.90
C LEU A 100 -12.25 7.52 -6.92
N SER A 101 -12.61 6.49 -7.69
CA SER A 101 -13.98 5.97 -7.65
C SER A 101 -14.36 5.49 -6.25
N VAL A 102 -15.62 5.62 -5.89
CA VAL A 102 -16.18 4.86 -4.77
C VAL A 102 -16.17 3.39 -5.17
N GLN A 103 -15.60 2.54 -4.34
CA GLN A 103 -15.32 1.14 -4.65
C GLN A 103 -15.39 0.26 -3.40
N VAL A 104 -15.42 -1.04 -3.62
CA VAL A 104 -15.27 -2.05 -2.59
C VAL A 104 -14.39 -3.18 -3.12
N HIS A 105 -13.60 -3.77 -2.23
CA HIS A 105 -12.77 -4.92 -2.53
C HIS A 105 -13.37 -6.20 -1.93
N PRO A 106 -13.31 -7.32 -2.67
CA PRO A 106 -13.78 -8.61 -2.17
C PRO A 106 -12.83 -9.22 -1.12
N ASP A 107 -13.34 -10.12 -0.29
CA ASP A 107 -12.53 -11.10 0.44
C ASP A 107 -11.93 -12.16 -0.51
N ASP A 108 -11.10 -13.08 0.02
CA ASP A 108 -10.41 -14.07 -0.79
C ASP A 108 -11.35 -15.02 -1.53
N GLU A 109 -12.49 -15.39 -0.93
CA GLU A 109 -13.47 -16.28 -1.55
C GLU A 109 -14.17 -15.58 -2.71
N LYS A 110 -14.70 -14.39 -2.45
CA LYS A 110 -15.38 -13.57 -3.47
C LYS A 110 -14.42 -13.08 -4.54
N GLY A 111 -13.17 -12.74 -4.18
CA GLY A 111 -12.11 -12.35 -5.11
C GLY A 111 -11.86 -13.42 -6.15
N LYS A 112 -11.68 -14.67 -5.71
CA LYS A 112 -11.50 -15.82 -6.63
C LYS A 112 -12.72 -16.06 -7.50
N ARG A 113 -13.90 -15.99 -6.93
CA ARG A 113 -15.15 -16.29 -7.65
C ARG A 113 -15.59 -15.19 -8.61
N LEU A 114 -15.48 -13.91 -8.20
CA LEU A 114 -16.03 -12.78 -8.95
C LEU A 114 -15.01 -12.09 -9.85
N ALA A 115 -13.72 -12.17 -9.51
CA ALA A 115 -12.65 -11.48 -10.23
C ALA A 115 -11.52 -12.41 -10.73
N GLY A 116 -11.50 -13.69 -10.34
CA GLY A 116 -10.38 -14.60 -10.61
C GLY A 116 -9.07 -14.12 -9.97
N ASP A 117 -9.16 -13.46 -8.81
CA ASP A 117 -8.05 -12.83 -8.09
C ASP A 117 -8.11 -13.14 -6.59
N ASN A 118 -7.12 -12.72 -5.82
CA ASN A 118 -7.18 -12.75 -4.37
C ASN A 118 -8.16 -11.69 -3.84
N GLY A 119 -8.50 -11.79 -2.55
CA GLY A 119 -9.12 -10.71 -1.82
C GLY A 119 -8.19 -9.49 -1.71
N LYS A 120 -8.74 -8.35 -1.29
CA LYS A 120 -7.96 -7.12 -1.20
C LYS A 120 -8.31 -6.35 0.08
N SER A 121 -7.66 -6.73 1.17
CA SER A 121 -7.56 -5.88 2.36
C SER A 121 -6.31 -5.01 2.23
N GLU A 122 -6.42 -3.75 2.62
CA GLU A 122 -5.36 -2.76 2.46
C GLU A 122 -5.25 -1.83 3.67
N THR A 123 -4.09 -1.22 3.82
CA THR A 123 -3.86 -0.17 4.81
C THR A 123 -3.21 1.02 4.12
N TRP A 124 -3.71 2.21 4.44
CA TRP A 124 -3.17 3.47 3.97
C TRP A 124 -2.43 4.19 5.08
N VAL A 125 -1.32 4.82 4.74
CA VAL A 125 -0.63 5.79 5.60
C VAL A 125 -0.56 7.09 4.82
N ILE A 126 -1.21 8.14 5.33
CA ILE A 126 -1.26 9.45 4.68
C ILE A 126 0.14 10.08 4.74
N VAL A 127 0.70 10.36 3.58
CA VAL A 127 1.98 11.08 3.43
C VAL A 127 1.73 12.57 3.45
N ASP A 128 0.72 13.04 2.70
CA ASP A 128 0.32 14.43 2.65
C ASP A 128 -1.14 14.57 2.22
N ALA A 129 -1.79 15.66 2.64
CA ALA A 129 -3.17 15.95 2.29
C ALA A 129 -3.38 17.45 2.14
N GLU A 130 -3.95 17.87 1.01
CA GLU A 130 -4.29 19.27 0.76
C GLU A 130 -5.46 19.73 1.63
N PRO A 131 -5.56 21.02 1.97
CA PRO A 131 -6.73 21.55 2.67
C PRO A 131 -8.03 21.22 1.93
N GLY A 132 -9.00 20.66 2.65
CA GLY A 132 -10.28 20.24 2.09
C GLY A 132 -10.34 18.81 1.55
N SER A 133 -9.21 18.10 1.49
CA SER A 133 -9.19 16.69 1.14
C SER A 133 -10.08 15.84 2.05
N GLN A 134 -10.65 14.77 1.50
CA GLN A 134 -11.52 13.86 2.22
C GLN A 134 -11.10 12.41 1.97
N ILE A 135 -11.24 11.58 2.98
CA ILE A 135 -11.29 10.11 2.83
C ILE A 135 -12.73 9.68 3.07
N TYR A 136 -13.23 8.82 2.19
CA TYR A 136 -14.51 8.14 2.36
C TYR A 136 -14.21 6.70 2.78
N SER A 137 -14.73 6.25 3.94
CA SER A 137 -14.32 4.97 4.51
C SER A 137 -15.43 4.38 5.37
N GLY A 138 -16.11 3.37 4.81
CA GLY A 138 -17.28 2.71 5.37
C GLY A 138 -18.60 3.42 5.08
N LEU A 139 -19.67 2.71 5.33
CA LEU A 139 -21.03 3.23 5.24
C LEU A 139 -21.44 3.89 6.58
N LYS A 140 -22.32 4.88 6.51
CA LYS A 140 -22.94 5.45 7.71
C LYS A 140 -23.79 4.39 8.43
N PRO A 141 -23.96 4.50 9.76
CA PRO A 141 -24.80 3.56 10.52
C PRO A 141 -26.24 3.51 9.97
N GLY A 142 -26.78 2.29 9.86
CA GLY A 142 -28.16 2.07 9.43
C GLY A 142 -28.39 2.04 7.92
N VAL A 143 -27.36 2.22 7.10
CA VAL A 143 -27.48 2.03 5.66
C VAL A 143 -27.74 0.56 5.35
N THR A 144 -28.86 0.28 4.68
CA THR A 144 -29.26 -1.08 4.29
C THR A 144 -28.79 -1.43 2.88
N PRO A 145 -28.65 -2.73 2.54
CA PRO A 145 -28.32 -3.17 1.17
C PRO A 145 -29.27 -2.59 0.12
N ARG A 146 -30.56 -2.51 0.43
CA ARG A 146 -31.59 -1.96 -0.46
C ARG A 146 -31.33 -0.47 -0.73
N GLN A 147 -31.18 0.34 0.34
CA GLN A 147 -30.92 1.79 0.21
C GLN A 147 -29.64 2.05 -0.58
N PHE A 148 -28.59 1.27 -0.32
CA PHE A 148 -27.33 1.40 -1.02
C PHE A 148 -27.46 1.04 -2.50
N GLY A 149 -28.14 -0.04 -2.85
CA GLY A 149 -28.41 -0.42 -4.24
C GLY A 149 -29.24 0.62 -5.01
N GLU A 150 -30.27 1.18 -4.36
CA GLU A 150 -31.06 2.28 -4.92
C GLU A 150 -30.19 3.53 -5.17
N ALA A 151 -29.32 3.89 -4.23
CA ALA A 151 -28.41 5.02 -4.34
C ALA A 151 -27.34 4.82 -5.43
N ILE A 152 -26.81 3.61 -5.61
CA ILE A 152 -25.90 3.29 -6.72
C ILE A 152 -26.59 3.54 -8.05
N THR A 153 -27.80 3.01 -8.22
CA THR A 153 -28.58 3.16 -9.45
C THR A 153 -28.89 4.63 -9.75
N ALA A 154 -29.17 5.43 -8.72
CA ALA A 154 -29.45 6.86 -8.83
C ALA A 154 -28.18 7.74 -8.93
N GLY A 155 -26.97 7.18 -8.75
CA GLY A 155 -25.73 7.97 -8.69
C GLY A 155 -25.61 8.87 -7.46
N THR A 156 -26.25 8.52 -6.35
CA THR A 156 -26.36 9.34 -5.14
C THR A 156 -25.79 8.65 -3.89
N VAL A 157 -24.67 7.94 -4.04
CA VAL A 157 -24.06 7.15 -2.94
C VAL A 157 -23.35 8.02 -1.90
N GLU A 158 -22.80 9.17 -2.27
CA GLU A 158 -21.96 10.01 -1.40
C GLU A 158 -22.59 10.33 -0.04
N PRO A 159 -23.88 10.72 0.08
CA PRO A 159 -24.52 10.96 1.37
C PRO A 159 -24.55 9.77 2.32
N LEU A 160 -24.42 8.54 1.80
CA LEU A 160 -24.43 7.31 2.58
C LEU A 160 -23.04 6.92 3.13
N LEU A 161 -21.97 7.56 2.62
CA LEU A 161 -20.61 7.27 3.02
C LEU A 161 -20.23 8.02 4.30
N HIS A 162 -19.48 7.37 5.17
CA HIS A 162 -18.72 8.04 6.21
C HIS A 162 -17.51 8.73 5.59
N ARG A 163 -17.18 9.95 6.05
CA ARG A 163 -16.03 10.70 5.57
C ARG A 163 -15.37 11.50 6.68
N PHE A 164 -14.07 11.74 6.51
CA PHE A 164 -13.27 12.60 7.39
C PHE A 164 -12.17 13.31 6.60
N SER A 165 -11.61 14.37 7.17
CA SER A 165 -10.44 15.07 6.61
C SER A 165 -9.18 14.38 7.09
N PRO A 166 -8.36 13.78 6.18
CA PRO A 166 -7.12 13.12 6.53
C PRO A 166 -6.03 14.10 6.95
N ARG A 167 -5.09 13.62 7.76
CA ARG A 167 -3.89 14.36 8.17
C ARG A 167 -2.65 13.54 7.85
N PRO A 168 -1.51 14.17 7.50
CA PRO A 168 -0.24 13.46 7.40
C PRO A 168 0.03 12.60 8.64
N GLY A 169 0.39 11.35 8.42
CA GLY A 169 0.61 10.36 9.48
C GLY A 169 -0.62 9.55 9.89
N ASP A 170 -1.83 9.90 9.48
CA ASP A 170 -3.01 9.06 9.72
C ASP A 170 -2.81 7.68 9.08
N CYS A 171 -3.23 6.62 9.78
CA CYS A 171 -3.25 5.26 9.29
C CYS A 171 -4.69 4.75 9.25
N ILE A 172 -5.12 4.23 8.11
CA ILE A 172 -6.48 3.76 7.88
C ILE A 172 -6.43 2.31 7.42
N MET A 173 -7.08 1.39 8.13
CA MET A 173 -7.24 -0.01 7.71
C MET A 173 -8.53 -0.14 6.92
N ILE A 174 -8.44 -0.61 5.69
CA ILE A 174 -9.57 -0.91 4.81
C ILE A 174 -9.65 -2.43 4.67
N GLU A 175 -10.50 -3.04 5.46
CA GLU A 175 -10.77 -4.47 5.34
C GLU A 175 -11.60 -4.74 4.09
N ALA A 176 -11.41 -5.91 3.48
CA ALA A 176 -12.26 -6.39 2.40
C ALA A 176 -13.74 -6.27 2.80
N GLY A 177 -14.58 -5.81 1.89
CA GLY A 177 -15.99 -5.49 2.18
C GLY A 177 -16.26 -4.06 2.60
N THR A 178 -15.24 -3.26 2.92
CA THR A 178 -15.41 -1.83 3.24
C THR A 178 -15.60 -1.01 1.97
N VAL A 179 -16.69 -0.29 1.86
CA VAL A 179 -16.92 0.71 0.79
C VAL A 179 -16.05 1.94 1.08
N HIS A 180 -15.26 2.38 0.10
CA HIS A 180 -14.32 3.49 0.32
C HIS A 180 -14.01 4.28 -0.95
N ALA A 181 -13.41 5.46 -0.77
CA ALA A 181 -12.75 6.23 -1.82
C ALA A 181 -11.68 7.15 -1.22
N ILE A 182 -10.60 7.36 -1.97
CA ILE A 182 -9.60 8.39 -1.68
C ILE A 182 -10.04 9.66 -2.40
N GLY A 183 -10.22 10.73 -1.64
CA GLY A 183 -10.59 12.03 -2.20
C GLY A 183 -9.39 12.78 -2.80
N ALA A 184 -9.68 13.79 -3.58
CA ALA A 184 -8.68 14.63 -4.23
C ALA A 184 -7.74 15.31 -3.22
N GLY A 185 -6.49 15.53 -3.63
CA GLY A 185 -5.45 16.17 -2.84
C GLY A 185 -4.75 15.27 -1.82
N VAL A 186 -4.98 13.96 -1.83
CA VAL A 186 -4.33 13.00 -0.93
C VAL A 186 -3.13 12.33 -1.60
N LEU A 187 -2.00 12.29 -0.89
CA LEU A 187 -0.83 11.49 -1.21
C LEU A 187 -0.63 10.46 -0.10
N LEU A 188 -0.56 9.18 -0.42
CA LEU A 188 -0.48 8.13 0.59
C LEU A 188 0.41 6.95 0.17
N ALA A 189 0.87 6.19 1.17
CA ALA A 189 1.44 4.86 1.00
C ALA A 189 0.35 3.81 1.23
N GLU A 190 0.26 2.82 0.34
CA GLU A 190 -0.69 1.72 0.42
C GLU A 190 0.04 0.38 0.48
N ILE A 191 -0.34 -0.43 1.43
CA ILE A 191 0.07 -1.83 1.54
C ILE A 191 -1.17 -2.69 1.49
N GLN A 192 -1.20 -3.66 0.57
CA GLN A 192 -2.36 -4.51 0.32
C GLN A 192 -1.96 -5.96 0.02
N GLN A 193 -2.93 -6.86 0.05
CA GLN A 193 -2.77 -8.20 -0.52
C GLN A 193 -2.37 -8.10 -2.00
N MET A 194 -1.72 -9.15 -2.54
CA MET A 194 -1.37 -9.23 -3.97
C MET A 194 -2.63 -9.46 -4.80
N SER A 195 -3.34 -8.38 -5.07
CA SER A 195 -4.61 -8.34 -5.80
C SER A 195 -4.83 -6.96 -6.41
N ASP A 196 -5.58 -6.89 -7.51
CA ASP A 196 -6.09 -5.64 -8.09
C ASP A 196 -7.63 -5.70 -8.27
N ALA A 197 -8.28 -6.64 -7.55
CA ALA A 197 -9.73 -6.83 -7.60
C ALA A 197 -10.45 -5.61 -7.01
N THR A 198 -11.14 -4.87 -7.87
CA THR A 198 -11.84 -3.63 -7.50
C THR A 198 -13.22 -3.60 -8.13
N PHE A 199 -14.27 -3.51 -7.31
CA PHE A 199 -15.64 -3.33 -7.77
C PHE A 199 -16.05 -1.88 -7.62
N ARG A 200 -16.12 -1.18 -8.75
CA ARG A 200 -16.47 0.24 -8.83
C ARG A 200 -17.96 0.42 -8.65
N ILE A 201 -18.32 1.32 -7.73
CA ILE A 201 -19.68 1.63 -7.32
C ILE A 201 -20.16 2.95 -7.93
N TYR A 202 -19.30 3.96 -7.90
CA TYR A 202 -19.61 5.30 -8.39
C TYR A 202 -18.33 6.02 -8.82
N ASP A 203 -18.38 6.75 -9.91
CA ASP A 203 -17.21 7.41 -10.49
C ASP A 203 -17.37 8.93 -10.67
N TRP A 204 -18.14 9.57 -9.81
CA TRP A 204 -18.33 11.03 -9.78
C TRP A 204 -18.89 11.61 -11.09
N GLY A 205 -19.57 10.82 -11.90
CA GLY A 205 -20.09 11.24 -13.21
C GLY A 205 -19.00 11.48 -14.26
N ARG A 206 -17.77 11.03 -14.02
CA ARG A 206 -16.65 11.21 -14.96
C ARG A 206 -16.80 10.34 -16.21
N VAL A 207 -16.24 10.85 -17.32
CA VAL A 207 -16.04 10.10 -18.55
C VAL A 207 -14.55 9.91 -18.83
N GLY A 208 -14.18 8.79 -19.41
CA GLY A 208 -12.83 8.53 -19.88
C GLY A 208 -12.45 9.38 -21.09
N ALA A 209 -11.22 9.25 -21.56
CA ALA A 209 -10.72 9.93 -22.76
C ALA A 209 -11.52 9.57 -24.03
N ASP A 210 -12.19 8.44 -24.03
CA ASP A 210 -13.10 7.98 -25.09
C ASP A 210 -14.52 8.58 -25.01
N GLY A 211 -14.75 9.49 -24.04
CA GLY A 211 -16.05 10.13 -23.79
C GLY A 211 -17.08 9.22 -23.12
N LYS A 212 -16.69 8.01 -22.67
CA LYS A 212 -17.60 7.07 -22.03
C LYS A 212 -17.35 7.00 -20.53
N PRO A 213 -18.41 6.78 -19.72
CA PRO A 213 -18.23 6.51 -18.30
C PRO A 213 -17.50 5.16 -18.11
N ARG A 214 -16.68 5.08 -17.03
CA ARG A 214 -16.07 3.80 -16.65
C ARG A 214 -17.14 2.83 -16.18
N GLU A 215 -16.93 1.55 -16.47
CA GLU A 215 -17.86 0.48 -16.05
C GLU A 215 -18.05 0.47 -14.53
N LEU A 216 -19.29 0.29 -14.09
CA LEU A 216 -19.68 0.06 -12.70
C LEU A 216 -19.97 -1.44 -12.50
N HIS A 217 -19.55 -1.97 -11.36
CA HIS A 217 -19.65 -3.39 -11.01
C HIS A 217 -20.72 -3.60 -9.92
N VAL A 218 -21.96 -3.15 -10.18
CA VAL A 218 -23.00 -2.99 -9.14
C VAL A 218 -23.31 -4.30 -8.42
N ALA A 219 -23.52 -5.40 -9.17
CA ALA A 219 -23.85 -6.69 -8.57
C ALA A 219 -22.72 -7.23 -7.70
N GLN A 220 -21.48 -7.22 -8.22
CA GLN A 220 -20.29 -7.67 -7.49
C GLN A 220 -20.03 -6.78 -6.28
N ALA A 221 -20.25 -5.48 -6.40
CA ALA A 221 -20.05 -4.53 -5.30
C ALA A 221 -21.04 -4.76 -4.15
N LEU A 222 -22.32 -4.95 -4.47
CA LEU A 222 -23.35 -5.26 -3.46
C LEU A 222 -23.05 -6.58 -2.75
N GLU A 223 -22.63 -7.59 -3.49
CA GLU A 223 -22.28 -8.89 -2.93
C GLU A 223 -21.02 -8.82 -2.06
N SER A 224 -20.04 -7.98 -2.44
CA SER A 224 -18.78 -7.84 -1.71
C SER A 224 -18.88 -6.90 -0.51
N THR A 225 -19.84 -5.99 -0.47
CA THR A 225 -20.00 -5.05 0.64
C THR A 225 -20.40 -5.78 1.93
N ASP A 226 -19.66 -5.53 2.99
CA ASP A 226 -20.04 -5.95 4.33
C ASP A 226 -20.75 -4.79 5.06
N PHE A 227 -22.06 -4.87 5.14
CA PHE A 227 -22.92 -3.85 5.76
C PHE A 227 -22.80 -3.80 7.30
N ALA A 228 -22.06 -4.72 7.91
CA ALA A 228 -21.82 -4.75 9.36
C ALA A 228 -20.57 -3.94 9.76
N LEU A 229 -19.63 -3.65 8.83
CA LEU A 229 -18.37 -2.97 9.15
C LEU A 229 -18.57 -1.52 9.60
N GLY A 230 -19.55 -0.80 9.07
CA GLY A 230 -19.83 0.59 9.47
C GLY A 230 -18.70 1.59 9.13
N PRO A 231 -18.68 2.76 9.83
CA PRO A 231 -17.67 3.79 9.65
C PRO A 231 -16.27 3.34 10.06
N VAL A 232 -15.27 3.66 9.23
CA VAL A 232 -13.86 3.45 9.54
C VAL A 232 -13.19 4.81 9.74
N ASN A 233 -12.43 4.96 10.83
CA ASN A 233 -11.69 6.17 11.17
C ASN A 233 -10.18 5.86 11.23
N PRO A 234 -9.32 6.88 11.20
CA PRO A 234 -7.90 6.68 11.41
C PRO A 234 -7.63 5.95 12.72
N LEU A 235 -6.69 5.02 12.67
CA LEU A 235 -6.22 4.30 13.85
C LEU A 235 -5.49 5.26 14.78
N VAL A 236 -5.67 5.07 16.08
CA VAL A 236 -4.95 5.84 17.12
C VAL A 236 -3.85 4.95 17.70
N PRO A 237 -2.61 5.06 17.20
CA PRO A 237 -1.53 4.21 17.67
C PRO A 237 -1.11 4.61 19.09
N ALA A 238 -0.70 3.61 19.89
CA ALA A 238 -0.07 3.85 21.18
C ALA A 238 1.46 3.89 20.97
N PRO A 239 2.13 5.07 21.08
CA PRO A 239 3.56 5.17 20.88
C PRO A 239 4.33 4.48 22.00
N GLN A 240 5.34 3.70 21.64
CA GLN A 240 6.27 3.05 22.55
C GLN A 240 7.66 3.67 22.34
N ARG A 241 8.21 4.29 23.38
CA ARG A 241 9.56 4.86 23.35
C ARG A 241 10.58 3.83 23.85
N ASP A 242 11.61 3.58 23.07
CA ASP A 242 12.74 2.75 23.50
C ASP A 242 13.77 3.54 24.36
N ALA A 243 14.75 2.83 24.93
CA ALA A 243 15.80 3.43 25.74
C ALA A 243 16.72 4.37 24.95
N SER A 244 16.77 4.25 23.63
CA SER A 244 17.55 5.12 22.73
C SER A 244 16.82 6.41 22.37
N GLY A 245 15.51 6.52 22.72
CA GLY A 245 14.67 7.66 22.42
C GLY A 245 13.90 7.56 21.11
N ASN A 246 14.03 6.46 20.36
CA ASN A 246 13.20 6.18 19.21
C ASN A 246 11.74 5.92 19.64
N VAL A 247 10.79 6.21 18.75
CA VAL A 247 9.38 5.92 18.99
C VAL A 247 8.93 4.89 17.97
N ARG A 248 8.30 3.82 18.45
CA ARG A 248 7.65 2.78 17.66
C ARG A 248 6.14 2.85 17.86
N GLU A 249 5.40 2.83 16.79
CA GLU A 249 3.94 2.81 16.77
C GLU A 249 3.45 1.60 16.00
N LYS A 250 2.66 0.75 16.65
CA LYS A 250 1.93 -0.31 15.96
C LYS A 250 0.73 0.31 15.28
N LEU A 251 0.72 0.33 13.95
CA LEU A 251 -0.32 0.99 13.16
C LEU A 251 -1.48 0.04 12.87
N SER A 252 -1.26 -1.02 12.13
CA SER A 252 -2.30 -1.98 11.76
C SER A 252 -1.80 -3.41 11.80
N ARG A 253 -2.73 -4.35 11.99
CA ARG A 253 -2.47 -5.78 11.89
C ARG A 253 -3.70 -6.47 11.34
N SER A 254 -3.50 -7.25 10.29
CA SER A 254 -4.51 -8.12 9.68
C SER A 254 -4.00 -9.58 9.62
N ALA A 255 -4.74 -10.46 8.96
CA ALA A 255 -4.26 -11.81 8.64
C ALA A 255 -3.15 -11.81 7.58
N TYR A 256 -2.95 -10.72 6.85
CA TYR A 256 -2.08 -10.65 5.68
C TYR A 256 -0.80 -9.86 5.92
N PHE A 257 -0.86 -8.81 6.73
CA PHE A 257 0.29 -7.93 7.04
C PHE A 257 0.15 -7.28 8.41
N ALA A 258 1.30 -6.83 8.93
CA ALA A 258 1.38 -5.98 10.11
C ALA A 258 2.30 -4.80 9.81
N LEU A 259 1.80 -3.58 10.11
CA LEU A 259 2.49 -2.32 9.91
C LEU A 259 2.91 -1.69 11.22
N GLU A 260 4.13 -1.15 11.22
CA GLU A 260 4.64 -0.32 12.30
C GLU A 260 5.30 0.92 11.73
N ARG A 261 5.21 2.03 12.44
CA ARG A 261 5.95 3.25 12.13
C ARG A 261 7.02 3.48 13.19
N TRP A 262 8.22 3.77 12.71
CA TRP A 262 9.37 4.08 13.52
C TRP A 262 9.78 5.53 13.31
N LEU A 263 9.78 6.32 14.38
CA LEU A 263 10.36 7.67 14.40
C LEU A 263 11.76 7.51 14.98
N LEU A 264 12.75 7.49 14.10
CA LEU A 264 14.15 7.22 14.42
C LEU A 264 14.91 8.51 14.70
N ALA A 265 15.46 8.62 15.88
CA ALA A 265 16.43 9.65 16.29
C ALA A 265 17.82 9.05 16.53
N ARG A 266 17.93 7.73 16.61
CA ARG A 266 19.15 6.94 16.86
C ARG A 266 19.07 5.64 16.04
N PRO A 267 20.19 4.93 15.84
CA PRO A 267 20.17 3.62 15.21
C PRO A 267 19.17 2.66 15.86
N ALA A 268 18.47 1.91 15.04
CA ALA A 268 17.54 0.86 15.46
C ALA A 268 17.83 -0.43 14.70
N VAL A 269 17.51 -1.57 15.31
CA VAL A 269 17.66 -2.88 14.67
C VAL A 269 16.29 -3.38 14.23
N LEU A 270 16.13 -3.61 12.93
CA LEU A 270 14.90 -4.08 12.29
C LEU A 270 15.11 -5.43 11.62
N GLY A 271 14.03 -6.20 11.44
CA GLY A 271 14.07 -7.56 10.86
C GLY A 271 14.50 -8.63 11.86
N GLY A 272 14.81 -9.83 11.36
CA GLY A 272 15.40 -10.93 12.14
C GLY A 272 14.45 -11.98 12.69
N ASP A 273 13.17 -11.93 12.31
CA ASP A 273 12.14 -12.87 12.79
C ASP A 273 11.83 -13.98 11.77
N ASP A 274 12.82 -14.37 10.96
CA ASP A 274 12.64 -15.31 9.84
C ASP A 274 11.48 -14.91 8.91
N ARG A 275 11.40 -13.60 8.63
CA ARG A 275 10.42 -12.98 7.73
C ARG A 275 11.10 -11.89 6.93
N PHE A 276 10.64 -11.71 5.70
CA PHE A 276 11.00 -10.48 4.99
C PHE A 276 10.44 -9.25 5.72
N THR A 277 11.12 -8.13 5.56
CA THR A 277 10.64 -6.84 6.08
C THR A 277 10.67 -5.81 4.96
N ILE A 278 9.55 -5.16 4.70
CA ILE A 278 9.47 -4.02 3.79
C ILE A 278 9.73 -2.75 4.61
N LEU A 279 10.61 -1.89 4.11
CA LEU A 279 10.87 -0.57 4.65
C LEU A 279 10.42 0.49 3.66
N MET A 280 9.64 1.48 4.10
CA MET A 280 9.29 2.66 3.30
C MET A 280 9.73 3.92 4.03
N GLY A 281 10.50 4.78 3.37
CA GLY A 281 10.89 6.09 3.90
C GLY A 281 9.73 7.07 3.79
N LEU A 282 9.20 7.51 4.95
CA LEU A 282 8.11 8.49 5.01
C LEU A 282 8.57 9.90 5.37
N GLU A 283 9.79 10.05 5.94
CA GLU A 283 10.42 11.34 6.23
C GLU A 283 11.92 11.15 6.42
N GLY A 284 12.72 12.12 5.98
CA GLY A 284 14.17 12.16 6.16
C GLY A 284 14.89 11.07 5.37
N ARG A 285 16.05 10.67 5.88
CA ARG A 285 16.97 9.67 5.29
C ARG A 285 17.48 8.73 6.35
N ALA A 286 17.57 7.45 6.02
CA ALA A 286 18.24 6.44 6.84
C ALA A 286 19.20 5.60 5.98
N GLU A 287 20.21 5.02 6.64
CA GLU A 287 21.12 4.02 6.08
C GLU A 287 20.77 2.66 6.65
N VAL A 288 20.49 1.70 5.78
CA VAL A 288 20.26 0.31 6.16
C VAL A 288 21.60 -0.43 6.04
N ARG A 289 22.15 -0.88 7.15
CA ARG A 289 23.47 -1.52 7.25
C ARG A 289 23.32 -3.00 7.51
N HIS A 290 24.02 -3.79 6.71
CA HIS A 290 24.10 -5.24 6.84
C HIS A 290 25.43 -5.74 6.29
N ASN A 291 26.25 -6.49 7.10
CA ASN A 291 27.50 -7.11 6.69
C ASN A 291 28.44 -6.18 5.89
N ASN A 292 28.76 -4.99 6.42
CA ASN A 292 29.60 -3.96 5.79
C ASN A 292 29.03 -3.37 4.47
N GLN A 293 27.77 -3.65 4.15
CA GLN A 293 27.06 -2.99 3.06
C GLN A 293 26.10 -1.95 3.63
N GLU A 294 26.00 -0.82 2.93
CA GLU A 294 25.09 0.27 3.26
C GLU A 294 24.14 0.51 2.08
N THR A 295 22.86 0.58 2.37
CA THR A 295 21.81 0.90 1.38
C THR A 295 21.03 2.10 1.89
N ILE A 296 20.93 3.15 1.09
CA ILE A 296 20.22 4.37 1.47
C ILE A 296 18.71 4.14 1.35
N LEU A 297 17.96 4.63 2.34
CA LEU A 297 16.51 4.73 2.29
C LEU A 297 16.13 6.21 2.45
N ASP A 298 15.82 6.85 1.33
CA ASP A 298 15.34 8.23 1.30
C ASP A 298 13.80 8.30 1.44
N PHE A 299 13.30 9.49 1.71
CA PHE A 299 11.87 9.78 1.63
C PHE A 299 11.29 9.35 0.27
N GLY A 300 10.15 8.66 0.30
CA GLY A 300 9.50 8.13 -0.90
C GLY A 300 10.15 6.87 -1.48
N GLN A 301 11.17 6.29 -0.87
CA GLN A 301 11.80 5.04 -1.33
C GLN A 301 11.30 3.83 -0.55
N THR A 302 11.44 2.66 -1.19
CA THR A 302 11.06 1.37 -0.61
C THR A 302 12.21 0.37 -0.75
N LEU A 303 12.48 -0.38 0.31
CA LEU A 303 13.43 -1.49 0.33
C LEU A 303 12.74 -2.77 0.81
N LEU A 304 13.13 -3.89 0.24
CA LEU A 304 12.79 -5.21 0.74
C LEU A 304 14.03 -5.79 1.45
N LEU A 305 13.91 -6.10 2.73
CA LEU A 305 14.88 -6.87 3.48
C LEU A 305 14.51 -8.35 3.39
N PRO A 306 15.25 -9.19 2.66
CA PRO A 306 15.07 -10.63 2.66
C PRO A 306 15.14 -11.25 4.07
N ALA A 307 14.36 -12.28 4.32
CA ALA A 307 14.36 -12.99 5.61
C ALA A 307 15.75 -13.50 6.01
N ALA A 308 16.54 -13.98 5.04
CA ALA A 308 17.89 -14.49 5.25
C ALA A 308 18.90 -13.44 5.73
N LEU A 309 18.60 -12.13 5.61
CA LEU A 309 19.48 -11.09 6.18
C LEU A 309 19.44 -11.10 7.70
N GLY A 310 18.36 -11.60 8.29
CA GLY A 310 18.18 -11.49 9.71
C GLY A 310 18.05 -10.02 10.15
N ARG A 311 18.84 -9.62 11.13
CA ARG A 311 18.80 -8.26 11.71
C ARG A 311 19.64 -7.28 10.89
N CYS A 312 19.01 -6.15 10.53
CA CYS A 312 19.68 -5.02 9.89
C CYS A 312 19.65 -3.81 10.80
N GLU A 313 20.75 -3.05 10.84
CA GLU A 313 20.79 -1.77 11.53
C GLU A 313 20.26 -0.68 10.61
N VAL A 314 19.31 0.13 11.10
CA VAL A 314 18.76 1.28 10.37
C VAL A 314 19.19 2.55 11.11
N VAL A 315 20.04 3.33 10.47
CA VAL A 315 20.71 4.52 11.04
C VAL A 315 20.12 5.76 10.41
N PRO A 316 19.35 6.58 11.14
CA PRO A 316 18.88 7.85 10.61
C PRO A 316 20.05 8.83 10.44
N ARG A 317 20.06 9.64 9.38
CA ARG A 317 21.10 10.65 9.17
C ARG A 317 21.00 11.76 10.22
N ASP A 318 19.78 12.25 10.47
CA ASP A 318 19.43 13.13 11.59
C ASP A 318 18.22 12.55 12.31
N LYS A 319 17.07 12.64 11.65
CA LYS A 319 15.81 11.98 12.00
C LYS A 319 15.22 11.33 10.75
N ALA A 320 14.54 10.21 10.94
CA ALA A 320 13.83 9.55 9.86
C ALA A 320 12.51 8.95 10.37
N VAL A 321 11.49 8.97 9.53
CA VAL A 321 10.26 8.20 9.74
C VAL A 321 10.26 7.05 8.75
N VAL A 322 10.26 5.83 9.28
CA VAL A 322 10.28 4.60 8.49
C VAL A 322 9.05 3.77 8.82
N LEU A 323 8.30 3.42 7.78
CA LEU A 323 7.23 2.43 7.86
C LEU A 323 7.83 1.05 7.66
N THR A 324 7.51 0.10 8.54
CA THR A 324 7.87 -1.29 8.38
C THR A 324 6.63 -2.13 8.15
N CYS A 325 6.72 -3.07 7.21
CA CYS A 325 5.66 -4.04 6.97
C CYS A 325 6.26 -5.46 6.95
N VAL A 326 5.59 -6.36 7.65
CA VAL A 326 5.87 -7.79 7.67
C VAL A 326 4.58 -8.57 7.49
N THR A 327 4.67 -9.83 7.08
CA THR A 327 3.53 -10.77 7.17
C THR A 327 3.44 -11.33 8.59
N PRO A 328 2.25 -11.63 9.12
CA PRO A 328 2.02 -12.13 10.48
C PRO A 328 2.68 -13.47 10.78
#